data_865355de81adbb4e95f386dd10d9e571
#
_entry.id   865355de81adbb4e95f386dd10d9e571
#
_cell.length_a   1.000
_cell.length_b   1.000
_cell.length_c   1.000
_cell.angle_alpha   90.00
_cell.angle_beta   90.00
_cell.angle_gamma   90.00
#
_symmetry.space_group_name_H-M   'P 1'
#
loop_
_entity.id
_entity.type
_entity.pdbx_description
1 polymer ?
#
loop_
_entity_poly.entity_id
_entity_poly.type
_entity_poly.pdbx_seq_one_letter_code
_entity_poly.pdbx_strand_id
1 'polypeptide(L)'
;MRAEVGKASGRTGTANGNLALATAAFALTFWAWNLVAPLSRTYTEHLDLSPARTSLLVAVPVLVGSLGRIPVGALTDRYGGRVMFTAVGLVSIVPTFLVGVSGDSYGMLLLWGFFLGIAGTSFAVGIPFVSAWFEPGRRGFATGVFGAGMGGTALSAFLTPLLVERLGLFTTHLLMCAALAAVSALMWAFSRDAPDWRPRTGAALPRMREAVRLKATWQASLLYAVAFGGFVAFSTYLPTLLTTAYDFAQTDAGMRTAGFAIAAVAARPVGGVLSDRIGPVRVCLASFLGTCVFAIVLALHPPAEFPAGLSFVLIAISLGLGTGGVFALVAKLVEPSRVGTVTGLVGAAGGLGGYFPPLLMGAVYQATGEYTLGFVLLAAVSVAVALYTSRAFRQT
;
A
#
# COMPACT_ATOMS: atom_id res chain seq x y z
N MET A 1 28.80 -18.72 29.00
CA MET A 1 28.78 -18.85 27.54
C MET A 1 27.64 -19.72 26.99
N ARG A 2 27.35 -20.95 27.50
CA ARG A 2 26.21 -21.79 27.04
C ARG A 2 24.80 -21.21 27.33
N ALA A 3 24.61 -20.50 28.44
CA ALA A 3 23.30 -19.94 28.82
C ALA A 3 22.89 -18.72 27.97
N GLU A 4 23.87 -17.95 27.46
CA GLU A 4 23.60 -16.81 26.57
C GLU A 4 23.27 -17.25 25.13
N VAL A 5 23.90 -18.34 24.65
CA VAL A 5 23.59 -18.92 23.33
C VAL A 5 22.18 -19.49 23.27
N GLY A 6 21.69 -20.11 24.35
CA GLY A 6 20.31 -20.63 24.44
C GLY A 6 19.25 -19.53 24.49
N LYS A 7 19.53 -18.40 25.17
CA LYS A 7 18.65 -17.22 25.20
C LYS A 7 18.57 -16.51 23.83
N ALA A 8 19.69 -16.44 23.10
CA ALA A 8 19.73 -15.84 21.76
C ALA A 8 18.93 -16.68 20.74
N SER A 9 19.02 -18.02 20.81
CA SER A 9 18.28 -18.95 19.94
C SER A 9 16.76 -18.88 20.16
N GLY A 10 16.30 -18.84 21.40
CA GLY A 10 14.88 -18.70 21.72
C GLY A 10 14.28 -17.34 21.32
N ARG A 11 15.10 -16.28 21.42
CA ARG A 11 14.70 -14.91 21.03
C ARG A 11 14.57 -14.76 19.51
N THR A 12 15.45 -15.39 18.73
CA THR A 12 15.40 -15.36 17.27
C THR A 12 14.20 -16.13 16.71
N GLY A 13 13.86 -17.28 17.28
CA GLY A 13 12.68 -18.06 16.90
C GLY A 13 11.38 -17.28 17.13
N THR A 14 11.26 -16.60 18.27
CA THR A 14 10.08 -15.77 18.58
C THR A 14 10.00 -14.52 17.68
N ALA A 15 11.12 -13.87 17.37
CA ALA A 15 11.18 -12.73 16.46
C ALA A 15 10.69 -13.09 15.05
N ASN A 16 11.17 -14.21 14.50
CA ASN A 16 10.75 -14.69 13.18
C ASN A 16 9.27 -15.10 13.17
N GLY A 17 8.76 -15.72 14.24
CA GLY A 17 7.34 -16.04 14.38
C GLY A 17 6.45 -14.81 14.38
N ASN A 18 6.82 -13.76 15.14
CA ASN A 18 6.10 -12.48 15.14
C ASN A 18 6.18 -11.77 13.80
N LEU A 19 7.33 -11.84 13.10
CA LEU A 19 7.47 -11.29 11.75
C LEU A 19 6.54 -11.99 10.75
N ALA A 20 6.49 -13.33 10.75
CA ALA A 20 5.62 -14.11 9.88
C ALA A 20 4.14 -13.81 10.14
N LEU A 21 3.71 -13.80 11.41
CA LEU A 21 2.34 -13.45 11.80
C LEU A 21 1.96 -12.02 11.39
N ALA A 22 2.84 -11.05 11.63
CA ALA A 22 2.59 -9.66 11.23
C ALA A 22 2.50 -9.52 9.72
N THR A 23 3.34 -10.23 8.96
CA THR A 23 3.31 -10.22 7.49
C THR A 23 2.01 -10.83 6.97
N ALA A 24 1.57 -11.96 7.54
CA ALA A 24 0.30 -12.60 7.17
C ALA A 24 -0.91 -11.70 7.52
N ALA A 25 -0.92 -11.11 8.72
CA ALA A 25 -1.96 -10.16 9.12
C ALA A 25 -2.01 -8.94 8.19
N PHE A 26 -0.86 -8.42 7.82
CA PHE A 26 -0.75 -7.32 6.87
C PHE A 26 -1.24 -7.72 5.48
N ALA A 27 -0.90 -8.91 4.99
CA ALA A 27 -1.39 -9.39 3.69
C ALA A 27 -2.92 -9.54 3.67
N LEU A 28 -3.52 -10.13 4.71
CA LEU A 28 -4.98 -10.30 4.77
C LEU A 28 -5.72 -8.97 4.95
N THR A 29 -5.22 -8.06 5.77
CA THR A 29 -5.84 -6.73 5.91
C THR A 29 -5.69 -5.90 4.64
N PHE A 30 -4.60 -6.02 3.89
CA PHE A 30 -4.44 -5.36 2.58
C PHE A 30 -5.29 -6.01 1.49
N TRP A 31 -5.55 -7.31 1.56
CA TRP A 31 -6.55 -7.94 0.72
C TRP A 31 -7.94 -7.36 1.01
N ALA A 32 -8.36 -7.32 2.29
CA ALA A 32 -9.64 -6.72 2.69
C ALA A 32 -9.76 -5.25 2.25
N TRP A 33 -8.71 -4.45 2.46
CA TRP A 33 -8.66 -3.06 2.04
C TRP A 33 -8.92 -2.87 0.54
N ASN A 34 -8.43 -3.78 -0.29
CA ASN A 34 -8.53 -3.71 -1.75
C ASN A 34 -9.71 -4.54 -2.34
N LEU A 35 -10.67 -5.00 -1.54
CA LEU A 35 -11.76 -5.89 -2.00
C LEU A 35 -12.64 -5.27 -3.08
N VAL A 36 -12.90 -3.98 -3.01
CA VAL A 36 -13.83 -3.27 -3.90
C VAL A 36 -13.24 -3.09 -5.31
N ALA A 37 -11.94 -2.81 -5.39
CA ALA A 37 -11.29 -2.46 -6.65
C ALA A 37 -11.38 -3.55 -7.74
N PRO A 38 -11.09 -4.83 -7.47
CA PRO A 38 -11.21 -5.89 -8.47
C PRO A 38 -12.65 -6.20 -8.91
N LEU A 39 -13.64 -5.73 -8.16
CA LEU A 39 -15.06 -5.90 -8.42
C LEU A 39 -15.71 -4.66 -9.07
N SER A 40 -14.89 -3.71 -9.50
CA SER A 40 -15.38 -2.45 -10.07
C SER A 40 -16.35 -2.65 -11.23
N ARG A 41 -16.08 -3.62 -12.14
CA ARG A 41 -16.97 -3.94 -13.25
C ARG A 41 -18.32 -4.48 -12.77
N THR A 42 -18.31 -5.42 -11.82
CA THR A 42 -19.54 -5.96 -11.23
C THR A 42 -20.45 -4.86 -10.67
N TYR A 43 -19.88 -3.93 -9.90
CA TYR A 43 -20.65 -2.82 -9.32
C TYR A 43 -21.10 -1.83 -10.40
N THR A 44 -20.26 -1.56 -11.42
CA THR A 44 -20.59 -0.64 -12.51
C THR A 44 -21.76 -1.15 -13.32
N GLU A 45 -21.74 -2.42 -13.72
CA GLU A 45 -22.83 -3.04 -14.50
C GLU A 45 -24.11 -3.19 -13.66
N HIS A 46 -24.01 -3.56 -12.39
CA HIS A 46 -25.18 -3.78 -11.52
C HIS A 46 -25.90 -2.47 -11.12
N LEU A 47 -25.14 -1.40 -10.89
CA LEU A 47 -25.67 -0.12 -10.38
C LEU A 47 -25.69 1.00 -11.44
N ASP A 48 -25.37 0.68 -12.71
CA ASP A 48 -25.27 1.62 -13.82
C ASP A 48 -24.41 2.87 -13.44
N LEU A 49 -23.19 2.61 -12.96
CA LEU A 49 -22.33 3.68 -12.46
C LEU A 49 -21.60 4.38 -13.60
N SER A 50 -21.58 5.72 -13.55
CA SER A 50 -20.68 6.50 -14.42
C SER A 50 -19.21 6.25 -14.05
N PRO A 51 -18.26 6.47 -14.99
CA PRO A 51 -16.81 6.31 -14.73
C PRO A 51 -16.32 7.06 -13.49
N ALA A 52 -16.82 8.28 -13.24
CA ALA A 52 -16.47 9.05 -12.06
C ALA A 52 -17.00 8.40 -10.76
N ARG A 53 -18.21 7.84 -10.77
CA ARG A 53 -18.77 7.14 -9.60
C ARG A 53 -18.02 5.85 -9.31
N THR A 54 -17.67 5.07 -10.33
CA THR A 54 -16.83 3.87 -10.18
C THR A 54 -15.47 4.23 -9.59
N SER A 55 -14.83 5.29 -10.12
CA SER A 55 -13.53 5.76 -9.63
C SER A 55 -13.58 6.21 -8.17
N LEU A 56 -14.65 6.91 -7.76
CA LEU A 56 -14.84 7.30 -6.36
C LEU A 56 -15.02 6.05 -5.47
N LEU A 57 -15.79 5.07 -5.92
CA LEU A 57 -16.03 3.84 -5.16
C LEU A 57 -14.72 3.08 -4.88
N VAL A 58 -13.84 2.92 -5.87
CA VAL A 58 -12.56 2.22 -5.69
C VAL A 58 -11.53 3.05 -4.94
N ALA A 59 -11.61 4.37 -4.98
CA ALA A 59 -10.65 5.26 -4.32
C ALA A 59 -10.97 5.50 -2.84
N VAL A 60 -12.26 5.50 -2.45
CA VAL A 60 -12.66 5.91 -1.10
C VAL A 60 -12.02 5.11 0.03
N PRO A 61 -11.75 3.79 -0.06
CA PRO A 61 -11.04 3.06 0.98
C PRO A 61 -9.60 3.56 1.19
N VAL A 62 -8.98 4.10 0.14
CA VAL A 62 -7.60 4.61 0.19
C VAL A 62 -7.47 5.82 1.10
N LEU A 63 -8.51 6.67 1.14
CA LEU A 63 -8.53 7.87 1.96
C LEU A 63 -8.37 7.54 3.45
N VAL A 64 -9.23 6.66 3.97
CA VAL A 64 -9.16 6.24 5.38
C VAL A 64 -7.92 5.40 5.65
N GLY A 65 -7.55 4.49 4.73
CA GLY A 65 -6.34 3.70 4.84
C GLY A 65 -5.07 4.55 4.93
N SER A 66 -5.09 5.75 4.38
CA SER A 66 -3.97 6.70 4.41
C SER A 66 -3.97 7.58 5.65
N LEU A 67 -5.05 8.33 5.87
CA LEU A 67 -5.18 9.26 7.01
C LEU A 67 -5.21 8.52 8.34
N GLY A 68 -5.88 7.38 8.40
CA GLY A 68 -5.98 6.54 9.57
C GLY A 68 -4.64 5.97 10.06
N ARG A 69 -3.60 5.93 9.21
CA ARG A 69 -2.24 5.52 9.64
C ARG A 69 -1.68 6.42 10.74
N ILE A 70 -2.05 7.69 10.75
CA ILE A 70 -1.56 8.65 11.74
C ILE A 70 -2.08 8.30 13.14
N PRO A 71 -3.41 8.27 13.40
CA PRO A 71 -3.91 7.89 14.72
C PRO A 71 -3.59 6.43 15.08
N VAL A 72 -3.67 5.49 14.14
CA VAL A 72 -3.36 4.08 14.40
C VAL A 72 -1.88 3.90 14.76
N GLY A 73 -0.96 4.60 14.12
CA GLY A 73 0.46 4.60 14.51
C GLY A 73 0.68 5.12 15.93
N ALA A 74 0.02 6.23 16.30
CA ALA A 74 0.08 6.77 17.66
C ALA A 74 -0.51 5.81 18.71
N LEU A 75 -1.61 5.13 18.39
CA LEU A 75 -2.21 4.09 19.24
C LEU A 75 -1.29 2.86 19.35
N THR A 76 -0.59 2.50 18.28
CA THR A 76 0.40 1.41 18.30
C THR A 76 1.56 1.71 19.26
N ASP A 77 2.05 2.94 19.28
CA ASP A 77 3.07 3.38 20.25
C ASP A 77 2.58 3.24 21.70
N ARG A 78 1.28 3.37 21.95
CA ARG A 78 0.68 3.33 23.27
C ARG A 78 0.26 1.94 23.72
N TYR A 79 -0.36 1.16 22.83
CA TYR A 79 -1.00 -0.12 23.18
C TYR A 79 -0.22 -1.35 22.68
N GLY A 80 0.81 -1.15 21.86
CA GLY A 80 1.60 -2.23 21.28
C GLY A 80 1.02 -2.79 19.99
N GLY A 81 1.90 -3.47 19.23
CA GLY A 81 1.53 -3.99 17.92
C GLY A 81 0.59 -5.18 18.00
N ARG A 82 0.73 -6.06 19.01
CA ARG A 82 -0.18 -7.18 19.24
C ARG A 82 -1.63 -6.73 19.34
N VAL A 83 -1.90 -5.77 20.22
CA VAL A 83 -3.24 -5.23 20.45
C VAL A 83 -3.76 -4.54 19.21
N MET A 84 -2.93 -3.72 18.57
CA MET A 84 -3.36 -2.90 17.43
C MET A 84 -3.59 -3.72 16.16
N PHE A 85 -2.79 -4.74 15.85
CA PHE A 85 -3.09 -5.66 14.74
C PHE A 85 -4.43 -6.39 14.95
N THR A 86 -4.63 -6.92 16.16
CA THR A 86 -5.89 -7.58 16.52
C THR A 86 -7.06 -6.63 16.38
N ALA A 87 -6.96 -5.40 16.90
CA ALA A 87 -8.02 -4.40 16.84
C ALA A 87 -8.34 -3.98 15.39
N VAL A 88 -7.32 -3.68 14.57
CA VAL A 88 -7.50 -3.34 13.15
C VAL A 88 -8.17 -4.48 12.39
N GLY A 89 -7.73 -5.72 12.60
CA GLY A 89 -8.34 -6.90 11.96
C GLY A 89 -9.80 -7.07 12.35
N LEU A 90 -10.14 -7.04 13.64
CA LEU A 90 -11.50 -7.20 14.13
C LEU A 90 -12.44 -6.07 13.70
N VAL A 91 -11.99 -4.81 13.81
CA VAL A 91 -12.79 -3.64 13.37
C VAL A 91 -13.06 -3.69 11.88
N SER A 92 -12.12 -4.21 11.07
CA SER A 92 -12.30 -4.34 9.62
C SER A 92 -13.34 -5.39 9.21
N ILE A 93 -13.73 -6.32 10.10
CA ILE A 93 -14.77 -7.32 9.81
C ILE A 93 -16.11 -6.63 9.52
N VAL A 94 -16.47 -5.63 10.31
CA VAL A 94 -17.78 -4.95 10.16
C VAL A 94 -17.94 -4.31 8.77
N PRO A 95 -17.05 -3.42 8.31
CA PRO A 95 -17.19 -2.85 6.98
C PRO A 95 -17.02 -3.89 5.87
N THR A 96 -16.19 -4.94 6.05
CA THR A 96 -16.07 -6.02 5.07
C THR A 96 -17.41 -6.74 4.88
N PHE A 97 -18.10 -7.10 5.97
CA PHE A 97 -19.41 -7.74 5.92
C PHE A 97 -20.44 -6.80 5.27
N LEU A 98 -20.47 -5.54 5.70
CA LEU A 98 -21.45 -4.56 5.24
C LEU A 98 -21.27 -4.17 3.77
N VAL A 99 -20.06 -4.15 3.24
CA VAL A 99 -19.82 -4.05 1.78
C VAL A 99 -20.44 -5.25 1.06
N GLY A 100 -20.28 -6.47 1.60
CA GLY A 100 -20.82 -7.68 1.01
C GLY A 100 -22.35 -7.75 0.91
N VAL A 101 -23.07 -7.05 1.81
CA VAL A 101 -24.55 -6.97 1.82
C VAL A 101 -25.10 -5.69 1.20
N SER A 102 -24.23 -4.75 0.80
CA SER A 102 -24.63 -3.43 0.28
C SER A 102 -24.56 -3.34 -1.24
N GLY A 103 -24.45 -4.47 -1.95
CA GLY A 103 -24.26 -4.51 -3.39
C GLY A 103 -25.28 -3.71 -4.21
N ASP A 104 -26.49 -3.52 -3.68
CA ASP A 104 -27.61 -2.85 -4.37
C ASP A 104 -27.68 -1.33 -4.11
N SER A 105 -26.76 -0.78 -3.31
CA SER A 105 -26.80 0.63 -2.93
C SER A 105 -25.43 1.30 -3.03
N TYR A 106 -25.26 2.19 -4.02
CA TYR A 106 -24.04 2.98 -4.19
C TYR A 106 -23.64 3.78 -2.94
N GLY A 107 -24.61 4.42 -2.28
CA GLY A 107 -24.35 5.20 -1.06
C GLY A 107 -23.83 4.35 0.10
N MET A 108 -24.39 3.14 0.27
CA MET A 108 -23.95 2.20 1.31
C MET A 108 -22.59 1.60 0.99
N LEU A 109 -22.31 1.30 -0.30
CA LEU A 109 -20.99 0.86 -0.75
C LEU A 109 -19.91 1.93 -0.49
N LEU A 110 -20.22 3.19 -0.76
CA LEU A 110 -19.30 4.30 -0.43
C LEU A 110 -19.06 4.42 1.07
N LEU A 111 -20.14 4.37 1.87
CA LEU A 111 -20.04 4.48 3.33
C LEU A 111 -19.18 3.36 3.92
N TRP A 112 -19.50 2.13 3.59
CA TRP A 112 -18.77 0.97 4.13
C TRP A 112 -17.40 0.78 3.48
N GLY A 113 -17.25 1.16 2.21
CA GLY A 113 -15.95 1.26 1.55
C GLY A 113 -15.02 2.27 2.23
N PHE A 114 -15.56 3.40 2.67
CA PHE A 114 -14.81 4.36 3.48
C PHE A 114 -14.29 3.72 4.77
N PHE A 115 -15.13 3.05 5.55
CA PHE A 115 -14.70 2.36 6.77
C PHE A 115 -13.83 1.14 6.50
N LEU A 116 -13.97 0.46 5.36
CA LEU A 116 -13.10 -0.63 4.95
C LEU A 116 -11.63 -0.18 4.84
N GLY A 117 -11.43 1.12 4.58
CA GLY A 117 -10.12 1.75 4.62
C GLY A 117 -9.32 1.52 5.91
N ILE A 118 -9.98 1.26 7.04
CA ILE A 118 -9.32 0.95 8.32
C ILE A 118 -8.35 -0.23 8.17
N ALA A 119 -8.68 -1.24 7.38
CA ALA A 119 -7.81 -2.39 7.11
C ALA A 119 -6.42 -1.97 6.56
N GLY A 120 -6.38 -0.92 5.72
CA GLY A 120 -5.14 -0.36 5.16
C GLY A 120 -4.23 0.34 6.18
N THR A 121 -4.71 0.59 7.40
CA THR A 121 -3.92 1.21 8.48
C THR A 121 -2.94 0.24 9.14
N SER A 122 -3.10 -1.07 8.94
CA SER A 122 -2.23 -2.13 9.49
C SER A 122 -0.75 -1.95 9.13
N PHE A 123 -0.44 -1.29 8.02
CA PHE A 123 0.92 -0.89 7.67
C PHE A 123 1.59 -0.06 8.77
N ALA A 124 0.87 0.87 9.38
CA ALA A 124 1.41 1.73 10.44
C ALA A 124 1.63 0.97 11.76
N VAL A 125 0.92 -0.14 11.96
CA VAL A 125 1.13 -1.02 13.11
C VAL A 125 2.39 -1.86 12.94
N GLY A 126 2.61 -2.40 11.75
CA GLY A 126 3.63 -3.42 11.53
C GLY A 126 5.05 -2.92 11.55
N ILE A 127 5.33 -1.77 10.96
CA ILE A 127 6.71 -1.23 10.90
C ILE A 127 7.33 -1.10 12.30
N PRO A 128 6.72 -0.40 13.27
CA PRO A 128 7.28 -0.33 14.62
C PRO A 128 7.28 -1.69 15.33
N PHE A 129 6.24 -2.50 15.15
CA PHE A 129 6.12 -3.81 15.77
C PHE A 129 7.26 -4.75 15.35
N VAL A 130 7.48 -4.94 14.05
CA VAL A 130 8.54 -5.85 13.58
C VAL A 130 9.93 -5.29 13.86
N SER A 131 10.13 -3.96 13.72
CA SER A 131 11.42 -3.33 13.98
C SER A 131 11.88 -3.48 15.43
N ALA A 132 10.96 -3.54 16.38
CA ALA A 132 11.28 -3.71 17.80
C ALA A 132 11.85 -5.10 18.15
N TRP A 133 11.57 -6.11 17.35
CA TRP A 133 12.05 -7.48 17.55
C TRP A 133 13.47 -7.72 17.04
N PHE A 134 13.99 -6.84 16.17
CA PHE A 134 15.28 -7.05 15.51
C PHE A 134 16.30 -5.97 15.89
N GLU A 135 17.55 -6.41 15.99
CA GLU A 135 18.68 -5.49 16.20
C GLU A 135 18.83 -4.49 15.03
N PRO A 136 19.42 -3.32 15.25
CA PRO A 136 19.54 -2.25 14.23
C PRO A 136 20.03 -2.75 12.86
N GLY A 137 21.03 -3.63 12.83
CA GLY A 137 21.59 -4.19 11.59
C GLY A 137 20.66 -5.15 10.82
N ARG A 138 19.57 -5.63 11.42
CA ARG A 138 18.61 -6.57 10.83
C ARG A 138 17.20 -5.97 10.65
N ARG A 139 16.98 -4.74 11.06
CA ARG A 139 15.68 -4.06 10.93
C ARG A 139 15.26 -3.89 9.48
N GLY A 140 16.21 -3.61 8.58
CA GLY A 140 15.96 -3.53 7.14
C GLY A 140 15.41 -4.83 6.56
N PHE A 141 15.99 -5.98 6.94
CA PHE A 141 15.47 -7.30 6.58
C PHE A 141 14.04 -7.50 7.10
N ALA A 142 13.80 -7.25 8.38
CA ALA A 142 12.49 -7.45 9.00
C ALA A 142 11.40 -6.59 8.37
N THR A 143 11.68 -5.30 8.13
CA THR A 143 10.73 -4.39 7.47
C THR A 143 10.55 -4.71 5.99
N GLY A 144 11.57 -5.25 5.33
CA GLY A 144 11.50 -5.74 3.96
C GLY A 144 10.56 -6.96 3.84
N VAL A 145 10.73 -7.97 4.71
CA VAL A 145 9.85 -9.15 4.77
C VAL A 145 8.42 -8.73 5.12
N PHE A 146 8.24 -7.89 6.14
CA PHE A 146 6.93 -7.34 6.48
C PHE A 146 6.30 -6.62 5.28
N GLY A 147 7.10 -5.84 4.55
CA GLY A 147 6.67 -5.12 3.35
C GLY A 147 6.12 -6.04 2.24
N ALA A 148 6.52 -7.31 2.19
CA ALA A 148 5.95 -8.30 1.27
C ALA A 148 4.45 -8.56 1.53
N GLY A 149 3.94 -8.26 2.73
CA GLY A 149 2.51 -8.31 3.05
C GLY A 149 1.66 -7.37 2.19
N MET A 150 2.25 -6.34 1.56
CA MET A 150 1.56 -5.54 0.52
C MET A 150 1.09 -6.41 -0.65
N GLY A 151 1.63 -7.61 -0.85
CA GLY A 151 1.14 -8.61 -1.79
C GLY A 151 -0.31 -9.03 -1.52
N GLY A 152 -0.91 -8.67 -0.39
CA GLY A 152 -2.35 -8.77 -0.16
C GLY A 152 -3.20 -8.08 -1.23
N THR A 153 -2.72 -6.99 -1.83
CA THR A 153 -3.39 -6.36 -2.98
C THR A 153 -3.37 -7.25 -4.23
N ALA A 154 -2.28 -8.00 -4.44
CA ALA A 154 -2.19 -8.99 -5.52
C ALA A 154 -3.14 -10.18 -5.27
N LEU A 155 -3.19 -10.68 -4.02
CA LEU A 155 -4.17 -11.70 -3.62
C LEU A 155 -5.60 -11.22 -3.86
N SER A 156 -5.91 -9.97 -3.49
CA SER A 156 -7.21 -9.37 -3.74
C SER A 156 -7.52 -9.32 -5.24
N ALA A 157 -6.63 -8.76 -6.04
CA ALA A 157 -6.84 -8.60 -7.47
C ALA A 157 -7.06 -9.94 -8.19
N PHE A 158 -6.31 -10.97 -7.80
CA PHE A 158 -6.40 -12.30 -8.42
C PHE A 158 -7.55 -13.14 -7.87
N LEU A 159 -7.63 -13.29 -6.55
CA LEU A 159 -8.56 -14.24 -5.93
C LEU A 159 -9.98 -13.70 -5.78
N THR A 160 -10.17 -12.38 -5.56
CA THR A 160 -11.50 -11.85 -5.28
C THR A 160 -12.47 -12.05 -6.46
N PRO A 161 -12.11 -11.73 -7.73
CA PRO A 161 -13.00 -11.99 -8.87
C PRO A 161 -13.33 -13.49 -9.03
N LEU A 162 -12.32 -14.37 -8.89
CA LEU A 162 -12.51 -15.82 -8.99
C LEU A 162 -13.43 -16.37 -7.90
N LEU A 163 -13.31 -15.86 -6.67
CA LEU A 163 -14.17 -16.26 -5.56
C LEU A 163 -15.60 -15.77 -5.78
N VAL A 164 -15.77 -14.54 -6.27
CA VAL A 164 -17.10 -13.99 -6.56
C VAL A 164 -17.77 -14.74 -7.71
N GLU A 165 -17.04 -15.09 -8.76
CA GLU A 165 -17.55 -15.87 -9.87
C GLU A 165 -18.03 -17.27 -9.43
N ARG A 166 -17.30 -17.93 -8.51
CA ARG A 166 -17.62 -19.29 -8.06
C ARG A 166 -18.60 -19.37 -6.90
N LEU A 167 -18.53 -18.44 -5.97
CA LEU A 167 -19.22 -18.51 -4.67
C LEU A 167 -20.23 -17.38 -4.46
N GLY A 168 -20.21 -16.38 -5.35
CA GLY A 168 -21.02 -15.17 -5.21
C GLY A 168 -20.41 -14.12 -4.30
N LEU A 169 -20.93 -12.90 -4.43
CA LEU A 169 -20.42 -11.70 -3.74
C LEU A 169 -20.48 -11.84 -2.22
N PHE A 170 -21.65 -12.20 -1.68
CA PHE A 170 -21.86 -12.31 -0.24
C PHE A 170 -20.93 -13.33 0.42
N THR A 171 -20.84 -14.55 -0.16
CA THR A 171 -20.01 -15.62 0.39
C THR A 171 -18.53 -15.24 0.38
N THR A 172 -18.05 -14.56 -0.66
CA THR A 172 -16.67 -14.07 -0.75
C THR A 172 -16.35 -13.10 0.37
N HIS A 173 -17.25 -12.15 0.68
CA HIS A 173 -17.06 -11.22 1.79
C HIS A 173 -17.12 -11.93 3.14
N LEU A 174 -18.00 -12.92 3.31
CA LEU A 174 -18.07 -13.73 4.54
C LEU A 174 -16.79 -14.55 4.77
N LEU A 175 -16.21 -15.12 3.71
CA LEU A 175 -14.91 -15.80 3.79
C LEU A 175 -13.78 -14.82 4.21
N MET A 176 -13.81 -13.60 3.70
CA MET A 176 -12.84 -12.58 4.13
C MET A 176 -13.05 -12.18 5.60
N CYS A 177 -14.28 -12.06 6.06
CA CYS A 177 -14.59 -11.84 7.49
C CYS A 177 -14.03 -12.96 8.36
N ALA A 178 -14.21 -14.22 7.94
CA ALA A 178 -13.66 -15.38 8.65
C ALA A 178 -12.12 -15.37 8.65
N ALA A 179 -11.48 -15.02 7.53
CA ALA A 179 -10.02 -14.89 7.45
C ALA A 179 -9.49 -13.76 8.35
N LEU A 180 -10.15 -12.60 8.39
CA LEU A 180 -9.80 -11.51 9.30
C LEU A 180 -9.97 -11.90 10.77
N ALA A 181 -11.05 -12.62 11.12
CA ALA A 181 -11.27 -13.14 12.46
C ALA A 181 -10.17 -14.14 12.85
N ALA A 182 -9.86 -15.08 11.96
CA ALA A 182 -8.83 -16.09 12.18
C ALA A 182 -7.44 -15.46 12.38
N VAL A 183 -7.01 -14.54 11.52
CA VAL A 183 -5.71 -13.88 11.67
C VAL A 183 -5.66 -12.99 12.91
N SER A 184 -6.77 -12.35 13.28
CA SER A 184 -6.86 -11.56 14.52
C SER A 184 -6.73 -12.45 15.76
N ALA A 185 -7.38 -13.62 15.76
CA ALA A 185 -7.26 -14.62 16.82
C ALA A 185 -5.82 -15.17 16.91
N LEU A 186 -5.18 -15.48 15.76
CA LEU A 186 -3.79 -15.91 15.71
C LEU A 186 -2.84 -14.81 16.23
N MET A 187 -3.05 -13.56 15.84
CA MET A 187 -2.29 -12.43 16.37
C MET A 187 -2.45 -12.30 17.88
N TRP A 188 -3.69 -12.39 18.38
CA TRP A 188 -3.94 -12.33 19.82
C TRP A 188 -3.32 -13.48 20.60
N ALA A 189 -3.42 -14.71 20.10
CA ALA A 189 -2.95 -15.91 20.78
C ALA A 189 -1.41 -16.06 20.77
N PHE A 190 -0.80 -15.83 19.60
CA PHE A 190 0.59 -16.24 19.35
C PHE A 190 1.56 -15.06 19.20
N SER A 191 1.11 -13.84 18.87
CA SER A 191 2.04 -12.72 18.82
C SER A 191 2.31 -12.12 20.19
N ARG A 192 3.45 -11.45 20.30
CA ARG A 192 3.84 -10.70 21.50
C ARG A 192 4.56 -9.43 21.07
N ASP A 193 4.44 -8.39 21.89
CA ASP A 193 5.30 -7.22 21.73
C ASP A 193 6.74 -7.56 22.17
N ALA A 194 7.73 -6.87 21.61
CA ALA A 194 9.13 -7.12 21.88
C ALA A 194 9.44 -6.95 23.39
N PRO A 195 10.34 -7.74 24.00
CA PRO A 195 10.63 -7.66 25.42
C PRO A 195 11.08 -6.28 25.91
N ASP A 196 11.76 -5.53 25.05
CA ASP A 196 12.26 -4.19 25.34
C ASP A 196 11.25 -3.09 24.97
N TRP A 197 10.12 -3.47 24.37
CA TRP A 197 9.06 -2.50 24.07
C TRP A 197 8.44 -1.97 25.37
N ARG A 198 8.20 -0.68 25.40
CA ARG A 198 7.48 -0.02 26.50
C ARG A 198 6.43 0.93 25.93
N PRO A 199 5.23 0.99 26.55
CA PRO A 199 4.21 1.97 26.16
C PRO A 199 4.78 3.38 26.21
N ARG A 200 4.61 4.12 25.12
CA ARG A 200 5.01 5.53 25.09
C ARG A 200 3.91 6.38 25.71
N THR A 201 4.16 6.87 26.92
CA THR A 201 3.21 7.70 27.68
C THR A 201 3.23 9.18 27.29
N GLY A 202 4.21 9.65 26.54
CA GLY A 202 4.30 11.02 26.05
C GLY A 202 3.32 11.32 24.93
N ALA A 203 2.82 12.57 24.89
CA ALA A 203 1.93 13.02 23.82
C ALA A 203 2.57 12.82 22.45
N ALA A 204 1.83 12.20 21.52
CA ALA A 204 2.28 11.99 20.14
C ALA A 204 2.35 13.33 19.37
N LEU A 205 1.46 14.26 19.69
CA LEU A 205 1.28 15.53 19.00
C LEU A 205 2.55 16.41 18.93
N PRO A 206 3.35 16.61 20.01
CA PRO A 206 4.59 17.37 19.93
C PRO A 206 5.60 16.75 18.96
N ARG A 207 5.78 15.43 19.00
CA ARG A 207 6.69 14.70 18.10
C ARG A 207 6.26 14.80 16.63
N MET A 208 4.95 14.68 16.38
CA MET A 208 4.39 14.90 15.05
C MET A 208 4.61 16.33 14.58
N ARG A 209 4.40 17.33 15.46
CA ARG A 209 4.64 18.75 15.14
C ARG A 209 6.12 19.01 14.80
N GLU A 210 7.04 18.37 15.50
CA GLU A 210 8.47 18.45 15.16
C GLU A 210 8.75 17.80 13.81
N ALA A 211 8.26 16.58 13.56
CA ALA A 211 8.46 15.88 12.30
C ALA A 211 7.86 16.65 11.10
N VAL A 212 6.70 17.26 11.25
CA VAL A 212 6.04 18.10 10.22
C VAL A 212 6.88 19.36 9.91
N ARG A 213 7.67 19.88 10.87
CA ARG A 213 8.54 21.03 10.63
C ARG A 213 9.82 20.68 9.85
N LEU A 214 10.18 19.41 9.75
CA LEU A 214 11.36 18.99 9.03
C LEU A 214 11.13 19.08 7.51
N LYS A 215 12.01 19.79 6.80
CA LYS A 215 12.01 19.86 5.33
C LYS A 215 12.08 18.46 4.70
N ALA A 216 12.90 17.58 5.27
CA ALA A 216 13.06 16.20 4.84
C ALA A 216 11.73 15.41 4.83
N THR A 217 10.80 15.67 5.78
CA THR A 217 9.47 15.04 5.82
C THR A 217 8.67 15.37 4.57
N TRP A 218 8.58 16.63 4.19
CA TRP A 218 7.81 17.06 3.02
C TRP A 218 8.45 16.62 1.71
N GLN A 219 9.78 16.67 1.63
CA GLN A 219 10.54 16.19 0.49
C GLN A 219 10.30 14.68 0.27
N ALA A 220 10.48 13.87 1.30
CA ALA A 220 10.23 12.44 1.22
C ALA A 220 8.74 12.13 0.99
N SER A 221 7.82 12.90 1.57
CA SER A 221 6.38 12.76 1.35
C SER A 221 5.99 12.98 -0.11
N LEU A 222 6.55 14.00 -0.76
CA LEU A 222 6.32 14.24 -2.19
C LEU A 222 6.82 13.07 -3.06
N LEU A 223 8.03 12.60 -2.82
CA LEU A 223 8.60 11.47 -3.57
C LEU A 223 7.79 10.19 -3.33
N TYR A 224 7.39 9.95 -2.09
CA TYR A 224 6.63 8.75 -1.73
C TYR A 224 5.18 8.79 -2.21
N ALA A 225 4.57 10.00 -2.28
CA ALA A 225 3.25 10.20 -2.88
C ALA A 225 3.23 9.79 -4.36
N VAL A 226 4.32 9.95 -5.10
CA VAL A 226 4.42 9.50 -6.49
C VAL A 226 4.79 8.01 -6.54
N ALA A 227 5.82 7.56 -5.83
CA ALA A 227 6.29 6.17 -5.91
C ALA A 227 5.27 5.18 -5.32
N PHE A 228 4.89 5.35 -4.06
CA PHE A 228 3.93 4.47 -3.38
C PHE A 228 2.48 4.81 -3.76
N GLY A 229 2.17 6.11 -3.89
CA GLY A 229 0.86 6.55 -4.36
C GLY A 229 0.55 6.03 -5.76
N GLY A 230 1.51 6.05 -6.67
CA GLY A 230 1.38 5.43 -7.99
C GLY A 230 1.10 3.93 -7.90
N PHE A 231 1.84 3.18 -7.06
CA PHE A 231 1.55 1.77 -6.80
C PHE A 231 0.12 1.55 -6.30
N VAL A 232 -0.33 2.33 -5.31
CA VAL A 232 -1.69 2.23 -4.75
C VAL A 232 -2.73 2.57 -5.82
N ALA A 233 -2.52 3.65 -6.56
CA ALA A 233 -3.43 4.08 -7.62
C ALA A 233 -3.62 3.01 -8.70
N PHE A 234 -2.54 2.41 -9.20
CA PHE A 234 -2.63 1.32 -10.16
C PHE A 234 -3.22 0.05 -9.52
N SER A 235 -2.84 -0.33 -8.31
CA SER A 235 -3.42 -1.50 -7.64
C SER A 235 -4.94 -1.39 -7.44
N THR A 236 -5.47 -0.18 -7.32
CA THR A 236 -6.91 0.06 -7.12
C THR A 236 -7.66 0.35 -8.43
N TYR A 237 -7.03 0.99 -9.39
CA TYR A 237 -7.72 1.44 -10.61
C TYR A 237 -7.40 0.61 -11.87
N LEU A 238 -6.28 -0.13 -11.89
CA LEU A 238 -5.89 -0.93 -13.05
C LEU A 238 -6.96 -1.97 -13.45
N PRO A 239 -7.67 -2.67 -12.52
CA PRO A 239 -8.78 -3.52 -12.91
C PRO A 239 -9.85 -2.77 -13.73
N THR A 240 -10.26 -1.59 -13.26
CA THR A 240 -11.23 -0.73 -13.96
C THR A 240 -10.70 -0.30 -15.33
N LEU A 241 -9.46 0.17 -15.40
CA LEU A 241 -8.83 0.59 -16.64
C LEU A 241 -8.77 -0.55 -17.67
N LEU A 242 -8.35 -1.75 -17.25
CA LEU A 242 -8.24 -2.91 -18.15
C LEU A 242 -9.60 -3.38 -18.66
N THR A 243 -10.64 -3.33 -17.84
CA THR A 243 -12.00 -3.69 -18.26
C THR A 243 -12.62 -2.62 -19.18
N THR A 244 -12.33 -1.34 -18.98
CA THR A 244 -12.94 -0.24 -19.76
C THR A 244 -12.18 0.11 -21.03
N ALA A 245 -10.83 0.12 -20.99
CA ALA A 245 -10.01 0.52 -22.14
C ALA A 245 -9.67 -0.64 -23.07
N TYR A 246 -9.58 -1.88 -22.54
CA TYR A 246 -9.13 -3.06 -23.28
C TYR A 246 -10.17 -4.18 -23.31
N ASP A 247 -11.36 -3.96 -22.73
CA ASP A 247 -12.48 -4.90 -22.67
C ASP A 247 -12.10 -6.31 -22.12
N PHE A 248 -11.15 -6.37 -21.20
CA PHE A 248 -10.80 -7.60 -20.53
C PHE A 248 -11.95 -8.08 -19.62
N ALA A 249 -12.13 -9.41 -19.54
CA ALA A 249 -12.95 -10.00 -18.48
C ALA A 249 -12.41 -9.61 -17.10
N GLN A 250 -13.29 -9.51 -16.09
CA GLN A 250 -12.92 -9.05 -14.75
C GLN A 250 -11.82 -9.93 -14.11
N THR A 251 -11.89 -11.26 -14.34
CA THR A 251 -10.86 -12.20 -13.87
C THR A 251 -9.51 -12.00 -14.52
N ASP A 252 -9.47 -11.71 -15.82
CA ASP A 252 -8.24 -11.42 -16.57
C ASP A 252 -7.62 -10.09 -16.13
N ALA A 253 -8.45 -9.06 -15.99
CA ALA A 253 -8.02 -7.77 -15.46
C ALA A 253 -7.44 -7.89 -14.03
N GLY A 254 -8.07 -8.72 -13.20
CA GLY A 254 -7.60 -9.07 -11.86
C GLY A 254 -6.24 -9.77 -11.87
N MET A 255 -6.07 -10.78 -12.74
CA MET A 255 -4.80 -11.51 -12.88
C MET A 255 -3.65 -10.60 -13.32
N ARG A 256 -3.87 -9.71 -14.30
CA ARG A 256 -2.88 -8.74 -14.79
C ARG A 256 -2.53 -7.71 -13.71
N THR A 257 -3.52 -7.25 -12.96
CA THR A 257 -3.31 -6.35 -11.81
C THR A 257 -2.53 -7.04 -10.69
N ALA A 258 -2.76 -8.32 -10.45
CA ALA A 258 -1.94 -9.09 -9.50
C ALA A 258 -0.49 -9.18 -9.96
N GLY A 259 -0.23 -9.41 -11.25
CA GLY A 259 1.11 -9.37 -11.84
C GLY A 259 1.80 -8.02 -11.63
N PHE A 260 1.08 -6.91 -11.87
CA PHE A 260 1.56 -5.56 -11.56
C PHE A 260 1.96 -5.43 -10.09
N ALA A 261 1.07 -5.83 -9.17
CA ALA A 261 1.31 -5.68 -7.74
C ALA A 261 2.50 -6.55 -7.26
N ILE A 262 2.63 -7.78 -7.75
CA ILE A 262 3.77 -8.66 -7.45
C ILE A 262 5.08 -8.05 -7.94
N ALA A 263 5.12 -7.55 -9.17
CA ALA A 263 6.31 -6.91 -9.73
C ALA A 263 6.77 -5.71 -8.90
N ALA A 264 5.82 -4.85 -8.48
CA ALA A 264 6.13 -3.69 -7.63
C ALA A 264 6.64 -4.09 -6.25
N VAL A 265 5.98 -5.08 -5.60
CA VAL A 265 6.37 -5.58 -4.27
C VAL A 265 7.75 -6.23 -4.32
N ALA A 266 8.05 -7.02 -5.36
CA ALA A 266 9.35 -7.66 -5.53
C ALA A 266 10.48 -6.63 -5.84
N ALA A 267 10.19 -5.58 -6.58
CA ALA A 267 11.15 -4.52 -6.89
C ALA A 267 11.52 -3.65 -5.68
N ARG A 268 10.67 -3.57 -4.64
CA ARG A 268 10.89 -2.70 -3.47
C ARG A 268 12.17 -3.01 -2.69
N PRO A 269 12.45 -4.26 -2.26
CA PRO A 269 13.71 -4.58 -1.60
C PRO A 269 14.92 -4.37 -2.52
N VAL A 270 14.76 -4.62 -3.83
CA VAL A 270 15.81 -4.33 -4.82
C VAL A 270 16.15 -2.84 -4.83
N GLY A 271 15.13 -1.97 -4.79
CA GLY A 271 15.31 -0.52 -4.68
C GLY A 271 16.08 -0.11 -3.42
N GLY A 272 15.82 -0.75 -2.29
CA GLY A 272 16.55 -0.56 -1.04
C GLY A 272 18.04 -0.93 -1.19
N VAL A 273 18.32 -2.16 -1.64
CA VAL A 273 19.70 -2.65 -1.85
C VAL A 273 20.45 -1.79 -2.89
N LEU A 274 19.78 -1.41 -3.97
CA LEU A 274 20.38 -0.55 -4.98
C LEU A 274 20.69 0.84 -4.43
N SER A 275 19.84 1.36 -3.52
CA SER A 275 20.07 2.63 -2.83
C SER A 275 21.32 2.62 -1.96
N ASP A 276 21.66 1.48 -1.36
CA ASP A 276 22.89 1.32 -0.59
C ASP A 276 24.13 1.33 -1.48
N ARG A 277 24.02 0.85 -2.73
CA ARG A 277 25.14 0.75 -3.68
C ARG A 277 25.39 2.01 -4.48
N ILE A 278 24.35 2.59 -5.07
CA ILE A 278 24.48 3.73 -6.00
C ILE A 278 23.90 5.04 -5.47
N GLY A 279 23.32 5.00 -4.28
CA GLY A 279 22.68 6.12 -3.62
C GLY A 279 21.17 6.22 -3.87
N PRO A 280 20.37 6.59 -2.86
CA PRO A 280 18.90 6.61 -2.93
C PRO A 280 18.36 7.64 -3.94
N VAL A 281 19.05 8.76 -4.12
CA VAL A 281 18.67 9.82 -5.06
C VAL A 281 18.65 9.29 -6.50
N ARG A 282 19.69 8.54 -6.91
CA ARG A 282 19.78 7.94 -8.24
C ARG A 282 18.70 6.90 -8.48
N VAL A 283 18.37 6.10 -7.46
CA VAL A 283 17.29 5.12 -7.53
C VAL A 283 15.93 5.80 -7.68
N CYS A 284 15.64 6.86 -6.93
CA CYS A 284 14.43 7.65 -7.08
C CYS A 284 14.34 8.29 -8.48
N LEU A 285 15.43 8.85 -9.00
CA LEU A 285 15.48 9.41 -10.36
C LEU A 285 15.18 8.34 -11.42
N ALA A 286 15.83 7.17 -11.34
CA ALA A 286 15.56 6.05 -12.26
C ALA A 286 14.09 5.60 -12.20
N SER A 287 13.51 5.53 -10.98
CA SER A 287 12.10 5.22 -10.77
C SER A 287 11.18 6.20 -11.49
N PHE A 288 11.35 7.50 -11.27
CA PHE A 288 10.46 8.50 -11.85
C PHE A 288 10.65 8.63 -13.36
N LEU A 289 11.87 8.54 -13.87
CA LEU A 289 12.14 8.55 -15.31
C LEU A 289 11.58 7.30 -15.99
N GLY A 290 11.73 6.11 -15.39
CA GLY A 290 11.14 4.88 -15.90
C GLY A 290 9.60 4.97 -15.92
N THR A 291 8.98 5.47 -14.85
CA THR A 291 7.53 5.70 -14.81
C THR A 291 7.09 6.67 -15.91
N CYS A 292 7.83 7.76 -16.13
CA CYS A 292 7.55 8.72 -17.20
C CYS A 292 7.58 8.06 -18.58
N VAL A 293 8.65 7.34 -18.91
CA VAL A 293 8.82 6.72 -20.23
C VAL A 293 7.67 5.77 -20.56
N PHE A 294 7.33 4.88 -19.62
CA PHE A 294 6.26 3.91 -19.85
C PHE A 294 4.85 4.52 -19.76
N ALA A 295 4.67 5.61 -19.00
CA ALA A 295 3.42 6.38 -19.04
C ALA A 295 3.20 7.04 -20.42
N ILE A 296 4.27 7.55 -21.06
CA ILE A 296 4.19 8.07 -22.42
C ILE A 296 3.81 6.97 -23.42
N VAL A 297 4.41 5.77 -23.28
CA VAL A 297 4.03 4.62 -24.12
C VAL A 297 2.55 4.29 -23.97
N LEU A 298 2.02 4.26 -22.74
CA LEU A 298 0.59 3.98 -22.50
C LEU A 298 -0.33 5.10 -23.03
N ALA A 299 0.14 6.34 -23.05
CA ALA A 299 -0.62 7.47 -23.60
C ALA A 299 -0.85 7.35 -25.13
N LEU A 300 -0.07 6.53 -25.83
CA LEU A 300 -0.22 6.27 -27.26
C LEU A 300 -1.23 5.13 -27.56
N HIS A 301 -1.97 4.65 -26.58
CA HIS A 301 -2.95 3.56 -26.71
C HIS A 301 -2.41 2.30 -27.41
N PRO A 302 -1.28 1.74 -26.94
CA PRO A 302 -0.71 0.57 -27.58
C PRO A 302 -1.59 -0.67 -27.38
N PRO A 303 -1.42 -1.73 -28.22
CA PRO A 303 -2.12 -3.00 -28.04
C PRO A 303 -1.91 -3.59 -26.63
N ALA A 304 -2.96 -4.24 -26.12
CA ALA A 304 -3.08 -4.69 -24.73
C ALA A 304 -1.93 -5.59 -24.23
N GLU A 305 -1.49 -6.56 -25.06
CA GLU A 305 -0.46 -7.52 -24.66
C GLU A 305 0.94 -6.89 -24.73
N PHE A 306 1.29 -6.35 -25.89
CA PHE A 306 2.55 -5.69 -26.13
C PHE A 306 2.32 -4.50 -27.08
N PRO A 307 2.79 -3.28 -26.69
CA PRO A 307 3.63 -2.96 -25.54
C PRO A 307 2.92 -2.53 -24.25
N ALA A 308 1.57 -2.49 -24.17
CA ALA A 308 0.88 -2.01 -22.98
C ALA A 308 1.16 -2.87 -21.74
N GLY A 309 1.00 -4.20 -21.83
CA GLY A 309 1.22 -5.12 -20.71
C GLY A 309 2.64 -5.02 -20.16
N LEU A 310 3.66 -4.97 -21.04
CA LEU A 310 5.04 -4.76 -20.64
C LEU A 310 5.22 -3.40 -19.93
N SER A 311 4.59 -2.34 -20.45
CA SER A 311 4.69 -1.00 -19.86
C SER A 311 4.10 -0.94 -18.45
N PHE A 312 2.97 -1.60 -18.19
CA PHE A 312 2.42 -1.70 -16.83
C PHE A 312 3.38 -2.43 -15.87
N VAL A 313 4.00 -3.52 -16.28
CA VAL A 313 4.99 -4.24 -15.46
C VAL A 313 6.22 -3.38 -15.19
N LEU A 314 6.72 -2.65 -16.18
CA LEU A 314 7.90 -1.79 -16.03
C LEU A 314 7.59 -0.53 -15.18
N ILE A 315 6.36 0.00 -15.24
CA ILE A 315 5.89 1.02 -14.28
C ILE A 315 5.86 0.41 -12.87
N ALA A 316 5.33 -0.80 -12.69
CA ALA A 316 5.31 -1.48 -11.40
C ALA A 316 6.70 -1.62 -10.79
N ILE A 317 7.66 -2.10 -11.57
CA ILE A 317 9.07 -2.22 -11.17
C ILE A 317 9.65 -0.84 -10.82
N SER A 318 9.42 0.16 -11.65
CA SER A 318 9.89 1.53 -11.42
C SER A 318 9.36 2.10 -10.11
N LEU A 319 8.06 2.01 -9.86
CA LEU A 319 7.41 2.47 -8.63
C LEU A 319 7.90 1.67 -7.41
N GLY A 320 8.09 0.35 -7.56
CA GLY A 320 8.65 -0.50 -6.52
C GLY A 320 10.06 -0.08 -6.11
N LEU A 321 10.96 0.14 -7.07
CA LEU A 321 12.32 0.66 -6.83
C LEU A 321 12.26 2.01 -6.08
N GLY A 322 11.40 2.92 -6.52
CA GLY A 322 11.21 4.23 -5.89
C GLY A 322 10.75 4.13 -4.44
N THR A 323 9.82 3.22 -4.13
CA THR A 323 9.35 3.04 -2.74
C THR A 323 10.47 2.59 -1.80
N GLY A 324 11.36 1.69 -2.26
CA GLY A 324 12.56 1.30 -1.52
C GLY A 324 13.55 2.46 -1.38
N GLY A 325 13.77 3.20 -2.48
CA GLY A 325 14.68 4.35 -2.53
C GLY A 325 14.31 5.48 -1.58
N VAL A 326 13.02 5.82 -1.49
CA VAL A 326 12.56 6.90 -0.61
C VAL A 326 12.82 6.59 0.87
N PHE A 327 12.58 5.35 1.34
CA PHE A 327 12.86 5.02 2.73
C PHE A 327 14.37 4.97 3.04
N ALA A 328 15.19 4.54 2.09
CA ALA A 328 16.64 4.67 2.21
C ALA A 328 17.09 6.13 2.29
N LEU A 329 16.43 7.04 1.55
CA LEU A 329 16.67 8.48 1.62
C LEU A 329 16.26 9.06 2.97
N VAL A 330 15.08 8.70 3.50
CA VAL A 330 14.63 9.13 4.84
C VAL A 330 15.63 8.72 5.91
N ALA A 331 16.15 7.49 5.86
CA ALA A 331 17.14 7.01 6.82
C ALA A 331 18.45 7.78 6.78
N LYS A 332 18.82 8.38 5.63
CA LYS A 332 20.00 9.23 5.48
C LYS A 332 19.79 10.69 5.93
N LEU A 333 18.57 11.22 5.72
CA LEU A 333 18.27 12.65 5.96
C LEU A 333 17.78 12.96 7.36
N VAL A 334 17.30 11.95 8.09
CA VAL A 334 16.61 12.14 9.37
C VAL A 334 17.37 11.45 10.48
N GLU A 335 17.50 12.13 11.63
CA GLU A 335 18.10 11.55 12.83
C GLU A 335 17.38 10.25 13.25
N PRO A 336 18.11 9.21 13.69
CA PRO A 336 17.56 7.91 14.07
C PRO A 336 16.38 7.97 15.05
N SER A 337 16.41 8.95 15.97
CA SER A 337 15.34 9.19 16.97
C SER A 337 14.00 9.63 16.36
N ARG A 338 14.01 10.24 15.19
CA ARG A 338 12.84 10.82 14.49
C ARG A 338 12.39 10.02 13.27
N VAL A 339 13.22 9.08 12.79
CA VAL A 339 12.91 8.28 11.57
C VAL A 339 11.54 7.65 11.64
N GLY A 340 11.13 7.05 12.77
CA GLY A 340 9.85 6.38 12.90
C GLY A 340 8.65 7.31 12.68
N THR A 341 8.67 8.50 13.29
CA THR A 341 7.58 9.50 13.15
C THR A 341 7.54 10.06 11.72
N VAL A 342 8.70 10.39 11.15
CA VAL A 342 8.80 10.86 9.75
C VAL A 342 8.33 9.78 8.77
N THR A 343 8.73 8.53 8.95
CA THR A 343 8.27 7.39 8.12
C THR A 343 6.75 7.22 8.19
N GLY A 344 6.14 7.42 9.35
CA GLY A 344 4.68 7.37 9.51
C GLY A 344 3.97 8.46 8.68
N LEU A 345 4.45 9.70 8.76
CA LEU A 345 3.92 10.83 7.98
C LEU A 345 4.13 10.64 6.48
N VAL A 346 5.33 10.22 6.08
CA VAL A 346 5.66 9.91 4.68
C VAL A 346 4.77 8.77 4.17
N GLY A 347 4.53 7.74 5.00
CA GLY A 347 3.64 6.63 4.67
C GLY A 347 2.18 7.06 4.46
N ALA A 348 1.68 8.00 5.27
CA ALA A 348 0.35 8.58 5.11
C ALA A 348 0.24 9.40 3.81
N ALA A 349 1.24 10.25 3.55
CA ALA A 349 1.30 11.05 2.32
C ALA A 349 1.37 10.17 1.07
N GLY A 350 2.15 9.07 1.12
CA GLY A 350 2.20 8.08 0.04
C GLY A 350 0.84 7.45 -0.24
N GLY A 351 0.11 7.06 0.79
CA GLY A 351 -1.24 6.53 0.62
C GLY A 351 -2.21 7.56 0.00
N LEU A 352 -2.18 8.81 0.49
CA LEU A 352 -2.98 9.91 -0.08
C LEU A 352 -2.64 10.18 -1.56
N GLY A 353 -1.36 10.03 -1.96
CA GLY A 353 -0.95 10.09 -3.35
C GLY A 353 -1.64 9.07 -4.25
N GLY A 354 -2.09 7.94 -3.68
CA GLY A 354 -2.86 6.92 -4.39
C GLY A 354 -4.36 7.18 -4.49
N TYR A 355 -4.89 8.13 -3.71
CA TYR A 355 -6.32 8.48 -3.72
C TYR A 355 -6.73 9.31 -4.93
N PHE A 356 -5.93 10.33 -5.28
CA PHE A 356 -6.29 11.28 -6.32
C PHE A 356 -6.25 10.74 -7.75
N PRO A 357 -5.23 9.94 -8.16
CA PRO A 357 -5.12 9.48 -9.54
C PRO A 357 -6.33 8.68 -10.05
N PRO A 358 -6.94 7.73 -9.30
CA PRO A 358 -8.16 7.07 -9.73
C PRO A 358 -9.30 8.03 -10.02
N LEU A 359 -9.50 9.06 -9.17
CA LEU A 359 -10.54 10.08 -9.37
C LEU A 359 -10.30 10.88 -10.65
N LEU A 360 -9.05 11.28 -10.86
CA LEU A 360 -8.66 12.02 -12.07
C LEU A 360 -8.86 11.17 -13.32
N MET A 361 -8.43 9.89 -13.30
CA MET A 361 -8.58 8.96 -14.42
C MET A 361 -10.05 8.73 -14.76
N GLY A 362 -10.92 8.56 -13.76
CA GLY A 362 -12.35 8.40 -14.00
C GLY A 362 -13.02 9.67 -14.55
N ALA A 363 -12.63 10.84 -14.05
CA ALA A 363 -13.14 12.11 -14.56
C ALA A 363 -12.67 12.38 -16.03
N VAL A 364 -11.40 12.09 -16.32
CA VAL A 364 -10.84 12.19 -17.67
C VAL A 364 -11.58 11.25 -18.62
N TYR A 365 -11.72 9.97 -18.25
CA TYR A 365 -12.43 9.00 -19.08
C TYR A 365 -13.90 9.36 -19.29
N GLN A 366 -14.59 9.87 -18.28
CA GLN A 366 -15.96 10.34 -18.41
C GLN A 366 -16.10 11.53 -19.40
N ALA A 367 -15.09 12.41 -19.43
CA ALA A 367 -15.12 13.59 -20.28
C ALA A 367 -14.65 13.34 -21.73
N THR A 368 -13.69 12.43 -21.92
CA THR A 368 -12.99 12.24 -23.20
C THR A 368 -13.22 10.88 -23.85
N GLY A 369 -13.70 9.88 -23.08
CA GLY A 369 -13.76 8.47 -23.50
C GLY A 369 -12.40 7.78 -23.56
N GLU A 370 -11.32 8.43 -23.15
CA GLU A 370 -9.95 7.94 -23.27
C GLU A 370 -9.12 8.20 -22.02
N TYR A 371 -8.04 7.43 -21.84
CA TYR A 371 -7.11 7.58 -20.72
C TYR A 371 -5.82 8.36 -21.07
N THR A 372 -5.65 8.83 -22.31
CA THR A 372 -4.46 9.54 -22.79
C THR A 372 -4.02 10.64 -21.87
N LEU A 373 -4.94 11.55 -21.53
CA LEU A 373 -4.62 12.71 -20.66
C LEU A 373 -4.16 12.27 -19.28
N GLY A 374 -4.73 11.19 -18.73
CA GLY A 374 -4.32 10.65 -17.43
C GLY A 374 -2.87 10.14 -17.44
N PHE A 375 -2.47 9.44 -18.50
CA PHE A 375 -1.09 8.98 -18.65
C PHE A 375 -0.11 10.12 -18.94
N VAL A 376 -0.52 11.13 -19.72
CA VAL A 376 0.29 12.35 -19.96
C VAL A 376 0.51 13.10 -18.63
N LEU A 377 -0.50 13.22 -17.80
CA LEU A 377 -0.38 13.85 -16.48
C LEU A 377 0.54 13.03 -15.55
N LEU A 378 0.46 11.71 -15.57
CA LEU A 378 1.39 10.84 -14.83
C LEU A 378 2.83 11.06 -15.29
N ALA A 379 3.07 11.13 -16.60
CA ALA A 379 4.39 11.42 -17.16
C ALA A 379 4.89 12.80 -16.73
N ALA A 380 4.04 13.83 -16.80
CA ALA A 380 4.38 15.20 -16.40
C ALA A 380 4.74 15.30 -14.91
N VAL A 381 3.93 14.68 -14.04
CA VAL A 381 4.21 14.62 -12.58
C VAL A 381 5.51 13.87 -12.31
N SER A 382 5.75 12.76 -13.00
CA SER A 382 6.99 11.97 -12.84
C SER A 382 8.23 12.78 -13.24
N VAL A 383 8.19 13.52 -14.35
CA VAL A 383 9.27 14.44 -14.76
C VAL A 383 9.44 15.57 -13.74
N ALA A 384 8.35 16.19 -13.30
CA ALA A 384 8.41 17.30 -12.34
C ALA A 384 9.09 16.85 -11.03
N VAL A 385 8.72 15.66 -10.52
CA VAL A 385 9.32 15.09 -9.30
C VAL A 385 10.76 14.62 -9.54
N ALA A 386 11.10 14.10 -10.71
CA ALA A 386 12.50 13.80 -11.07
C ALA A 386 13.36 15.07 -11.08
N LEU A 387 12.88 16.15 -11.72
CA LEU A 387 13.58 17.44 -11.74
C LEU A 387 13.71 18.03 -10.33
N TYR A 388 12.64 17.96 -9.54
CA TYR A 388 12.69 18.36 -8.13
C TYR A 388 13.76 17.57 -7.37
N THR A 389 13.75 16.24 -7.50
CA THR A 389 14.70 15.33 -6.84
C THR A 389 16.15 15.68 -7.21
N SER A 390 16.42 15.87 -8.51
CA SER A 390 17.77 16.22 -8.99
C SER A 390 18.28 17.57 -8.45
N ARG A 391 17.37 18.54 -8.23
CA ARG A 391 17.74 19.86 -7.67
C ARG A 391 17.83 19.86 -6.17
N ALA A 392 16.86 19.24 -5.49
CA ALA A 392 16.74 19.26 -4.03
C ALA A 392 17.88 18.47 -3.33
N PHE A 393 18.43 17.45 -3.99
CA PHE A 393 19.42 16.53 -3.44
C PHE A 393 20.74 16.52 -4.22
N ARG A 394 21.12 17.64 -4.85
CA ARG A 394 22.38 17.75 -5.62
C ARG A 394 23.65 17.52 -4.80
N GLN A 395 23.58 17.68 -3.49
CA GLN A 395 24.76 17.61 -2.58
C GLN A 395 24.73 16.35 -1.69
N THR A 396 23.77 15.45 -1.89
CA THR A 396 23.63 14.19 -1.16
C THR A 396 24.04 13.02 -2.04
#